data_a89d488bb1ddc2c961e97c28fdcb326d
#
_entry.id   a89d488bb1ddc2c961e97c28fdcb326d
#
_cell.length_a   1.000
_cell.length_b   1.000
_cell.length_c   1.000
_cell.angle_alpha   90.00
_cell.angle_beta   90.00
_cell.angle_gamma   90.00
#
_symmetry.space_group_name_H-M   'P 1'
#
loop_
_entity.id
_entity.type
_entity.pdbx_description
1 polymer ?
#
loop_
_entity_poly.entity_id
_entity_poly.type
_entity_poly.pdbx_seq_one_letter_code
_entity_poly.pdbx_strand_id
1 'polypeptide(L)'
;EYQETPSPKEDLEKIPMLARSDMKKEAAPFYNTELSVKGIPVVHHDIYSNGIIYLTMLFDIAHVPAEDIPYLGVLKAVLGYVDTKNYSYADFANEVNIHTGGISSTIGVYPSVKDKDDYQVKFEVRTKALYDKLPEAATLMKEMLFTSNIDDEKRLYEIIAELKSRLQVSISSAGHSVASTRAMTYFSKAAAYKDTITFYETLCDLEAHFDERREALA
;
A
#
# COMPACT_ATOMS: atom_id res chain seq x y z
N GLU A 1 26.05 -25.36 18.33
CA GLU A 1 25.95 -26.77 18.79
C GLU A 1 24.50 -27.12 19.18
N TYR A 2 23.85 -26.37 20.10
CA TYR A 2 22.46 -26.63 20.49
C TYR A 2 21.47 -26.52 19.29
N GLN A 3 21.64 -25.53 18.43
CA GLN A 3 20.77 -25.31 17.24
C GLN A 3 20.99 -26.33 16.13
N GLU A 4 22.14 -27.00 16.09
CA GLU A 4 22.50 -27.98 15.09
C GLU A 4 22.15 -29.43 15.52
N THR A 5 21.81 -29.60 16.80
CA THR A 5 21.43 -30.91 17.35
C THR A 5 19.97 -31.20 16.99
N PRO A 6 19.66 -32.28 16.25
CA PRO A 6 18.28 -32.66 15.96
C PRO A 6 17.49 -32.91 17.26
N SER A 7 16.27 -32.43 17.32
CA SER A 7 15.38 -32.68 18.46
C SER A 7 15.12 -34.20 18.61
N PRO A 8 15.10 -34.73 19.84
CA PRO A 8 14.74 -36.12 20.08
C PRO A 8 13.37 -36.46 19.50
N LYS A 9 13.23 -37.67 18.97
CA LYS A 9 11.96 -38.11 18.36
C LYS A 9 10.79 -38.01 19.33
N GLU A 10 11.02 -38.30 20.63
CA GLU A 10 10.04 -38.19 21.69
C GLU A 10 9.52 -36.76 21.92
N ASP A 11 10.34 -35.77 21.67
CA ASP A 11 9.95 -34.36 21.75
C ASP A 11 9.20 -33.91 20.50
N LEU A 12 9.58 -34.41 19.34
CA LEU A 12 8.85 -34.16 18.07
C LEU A 12 7.45 -34.75 18.10
N GLU A 13 7.27 -35.94 18.73
CA GLU A 13 5.97 -36.59 18.87
C GLU A 13 5.01 -35.85 19.81
N LYS A 14 5.52 -34.95 20.66
CA LYS A 14 4.69 -34.08 21.54
C LYS A 14 4.07 -32.90 20.76
N ILE A 15 4.59 -32.60 19.59
CA ILE A 15 4.06 -31.49 18.77
C ILE A 15 2.70 -31.96 18.20
N PRO A 16 1.59 -31.22 18.48
CA PRO A 16 0.31 -31.56 17.91
C PRO A 16 0.33 -31.45 16.40
N MET A 17 0.09 -32.56 15.72
CA MET A 17 -0.01 -32.61 14.27
C MET A 17 -1.45 -32.46 13.83
N LEU A 18 -1.70 -31.67 12.78
CA LEU A 18 -3.03 -31.57 12.19
C LEU A 18 -3.46 -32.92 11.57
N ALA A 19 -4.57 -33.43 12.04
CA ALA A 19 -5.24 -34.59 11.47
C ALA A 19 -6.26 -34.11 10.39
N ARG A 20 -6.65 -35.04 9.54
CA ARG A 20 -7.67 -34.75 8.50
C ARG A 20 -9.03 -34.37 9.10
N SER A 21 -9.30 -34.85 10.32
CA SER A 21 -10.49 -34.48 11.12
C SER A 21 -10.52 -33.04 11.58
N ASP A 22 -9.36 -32.40 11.70
CA ASP A 22 -9.24 -31.00 12.15
C ASP A 22 -9.53 -30.00 11.02
N MET A 23 -9.56 -30.51 9.78
CA MET A 23 -9.89 -29.71 8.62
C MET A 23 -11.40 -29.49 8.53
N LYS A 24 -11.83 -28.23 8.62
CA LYS A 24 -13.22 -27.85 8.38
C LYS A 24 -13.56 -28.05 6.91
N LYS A 25 -14.73 -28.67 6.63
CA LYS A 25 -15.23 -28.84 5.26
C LYS A 25 -15.78 -27.55 4.65
N GLU A 26 -16.20 -26.64 5.51
CA GLU A 26 -16.82 -25.37 5.12
C GLU A 26 -15.80 -24.24 5.22
N ALA A 27 -15.85 -23.32 4.26
CA ALA A 27 -15.06 -22.10 4.33
C ALA A 27 -15.48 -21.27 5.55
N ALA A 28 -14.53 -20.55 6.15
CA ALA A 28 -14.86 -19.60 7.21
C ALA A 28 -15.87 -18.55 6.67
N PRO A 29 -16.90 -18.21 7.46
CA PRO A 29 -17.86 -17.18 7.04
C PRO A 29 -17.17 -15.85 6.84
N PHE A 30 -17.56 -15.15 5.78
CA PHE A 30 -17.05 -13.82 5.49
C PHE A 30 -18.02 -12.80 6.09
N TYR A 31 -17.61 -12.19 7.20
CA TYR A 31 -18.43 -11.21 7.92
C TYR A 31 -18.26 -9.85 7.28
N ASN A 32 -19.23 -9.42 6.46
CA ASN A 32 -19.28 -8.06 5.93
C ASN A 32 -20.71 -7.52 5.98
N THR A 33 -20.83 -6.25 6.32
CA THR A 33 -22.07 -5.49 6.28
C THR A 33 -21.84 -4.26 5.41
N GLU A 34 -22.68 -4.10 4.40
CA GLU A 34 -22.65 -2.93 3.53
C GLU A 34 -23.49 -1.81 4.15
N LEU A 35 -22.89 -0.64 4.31
CA LEU A 35 -23.47 0.55 4.88
C LEU A 35 -23.30 1.74 3.93
N SER A 36 -24.06 2.79 4.14
CA SER A 36 -23.85 4.09 3.49
C SER A 36 -23.75 5.18 4.51
N VAL A 37 -22.65 5.93 4.50
CA VAL A 37 -22.44 7.07 5.38
C VAL A 37 -22.34 8.32 4.53
N LYS A 38 -23.37 9.17 4.58
CA LYS A 38 -23.49 10.40 3.77
C LYS A 38 -23.29 10.15 2.26
N GLY A 39 -23.83 9.03 1.76
CA GLY A 39 -23.70 8.64 0.35
C GLY A 39 -22.40 7.91 -0.01
N ILE A 40 -21.47 7.76 0.91
CA ILE A 40 -20.23 7.00 0.71
C ILE A 40 -20.49 5.55 1.09
N PRO A 41 -20.23 4.57 0.19
CA PRO A 41 -20.36 3.16 0.53
C PRO A 41 -19.28 2.75 1.53
N VAL A 42 -19.67 2.01 2.55
CA VAL A 42 -18.79 1.50 3.59
C VAL A 42 -19.02 0.00 3.74
N VAL A 43 -17.97 -0.79 3.70
CA VAL A 43 -18.00 -2.21 4.01
C VAL A 43 -17.41 -2.39 5.41
N HIS A 44 -18.23 -2.85 6.35
CA HIS A 44 -17.84 -3.10 7.73
C HIS A 44 -17.66 -4.61 7.96
N HIS A 45 -16.51 -4.96 8.50
CA HIS A 45 -16.20 -6.33 8.92
C HIS A 45 -16.22 -6.41 10.44
N ASP A 46 -17.27 -6.98 11.00
CA ASP A 46 -17.42 -7.17 12.45
C ASP A 46 -16.64 -8.42 12.88
N ILE A 47 -15.34 -8.24 13.11
CA ILE A 47 -14.44 -9.29 13.60
C ILE A 47 -13.72 -8.82 14.87
N TYR A 48 -13.45 -9.75 15.76
CA TYR A 48 -12.72 -9.44 16.98
C TYR A 48 -11.27 -9.03 16.66
N SER A 49 -10.91 -7.80 16.98
CA SER A 49 -9.63 -7.19 16.67
C SER A 49 -8.85 -6.70 17.90
N ASN A 50 -9.25 -7.15 19.09
CA ASN A 50 -8.62 -6.81 20.38
C ASN A 50 -8.44 -5.30 20.60
N GLY A 51 -9.47 -4.49 20.29
CA GLY A 51 -9.46 -3.06 20.52
C GLY A 51 -8.76 -2.23 19.43
N ILE A 52 -8.35 -2.86 18.34
CA ILE A 52 -7.72 -2.19 17.20
C ILE A 52 -8.72 -2.05 16.06
N ILE A 53 -8.87 -0.84 15.54
CA ILE A 53 -9.61 -0.58 14.31
C ILE A 53 -8.66 -0.55 13.12
N TYR A 54 -9.05 -1.16 12.01
CA TYR A 54 -8.40 -1.08 10.71
C TYR A 54 -9.28 -0.28 9.79
N LEU A 55 -8.79 0.86 9.32
CA LEU A 55 -9.51 1.73 8.41
C LEU A 55 -8.79 1.79 7.06
N THR A 56 -9.52 1.54 5.99
CA THR A 56 -9.04 1.70 4.61
C THR A 56 -9.98 2.64 3.86
N MET A 57 -9.43 3.70 3.29
CA MET A 57 -10.11 4.58 2.35
C MET A 57 -9.71 4.19 0.93
N LEU A 58 -10.69 4.03 0.05
CA LEU A 58 -10.51 3.63 -1.34
C LEU A 58 -10.99 4.76 -2.25
N PHE A 59 -10.10 5.30 -3.05
CA PHE A 59 -10.40 6.32 -4.05
C PHE A 59 -10.35 5.69 -5.44
N ASP A 60 -11.40 5.90 -6.24
CA ASP A 60 -11.44 5.39 -7.61
C ASP A 60 -10.50 6.22 -8.50
N ILE A 61 -9.54 5.56 -9.12
CA ILE A 61 -8.56 6.15 -10.03
C ILE A 61 -8.66 5.60 -11.47
N ALA A 62 -9.76 4.93 -11.79
CA ALA A 62 -9.97 4.38 -13.13
C ALA A 62 -10.05 5.45 -14.25
N HIS A 63 -10.33 6.70 -13.86
CA HIS A 63 -10.44 7.85 -14.77
C HIS A 63 -9.12 8.56 -15.03
N VAL A 64 -8.04 8.17 -14.36
CA VAL A 64 -6.72 8.79 -14.54
C VAL A 64 -6.17 8.42 -15.92
N PRO A 65 -5.72 9.39 -16.74
CA PRO A 65 -5.12 9.14 -18.03
C PRO A 65 -3.91 8.21 -17.96
N ALA A 66 -3.65 7.46 -19.02
CA ALA A 66 -2.57 6.47 -19.04
C ALA A 66 -1.18 7.09 -18.83
N GLU A 67 -0.96 8.28 -19.33
CA GLU A 67 0.26 9.07 -19.17
C GLU A 67 0.52 9.50 -17.72
N ASP A 68 -0.54 9.63 -16.91
CA ASP A 68 -0.45 10.11 -15.52
C ASP A 68 -0.34 8.96 -14.50
N ILE A 69 -0.61 7.71 -14.92
CA ILE A 69 -0.51 6.55 -14.04
C ILE A 69 0.84 6.44 -13.32
N PRO A 70 1.99 6.68 -13.98
CA PRO A 70 3.28 6.67 -13.30
C PRO A 70 3.35 7.68 -12.14
N TYR A 71 2.76 8.85 -12.26
CA TYR A 71 2.78 9.88 -11.21
C TYR A 71 1.97 9.48 -9.97
N LEU A 72 0.95 8.62 -10.10
CA LEU A 72 0.28 8.03 -8.94
C LEU A 72 1.24 7.21 -8.07
N GLY A 73 2.21 6.56 -8.69
CA GLY A 73 3.26 5.84 -8.00
C GLY A 73 4.19 6.78 -7.21
N VAL A 74 4.50 7.97 -7.74
CA VAL A 74 5.23 9.03 -7.03
C VAL A 74 4.37 9.55 -5.89
N LEU A 75 3.12 9.93 -6.17
CA LEU A 75 2.20 10.47 -5.18
C LEU A 75 2.11 9.59 -3.93
N LYS A 76 1.93 8.27 -4.10
CA LYS A 76 1.88 7.35 -2.95
C LYS A 76 3.18 7.32 -2.13
N ALA A 77 4.32 7.65 -2.74
CA ALA A 77 5.61 7.69 -2.07
C ALA A 77 5.91 9.05 -1.42
N VAL A 78 5.28 10.11 -1.90
CA VAL A 78 5.42 11.47 -1.37
C VAL A 78 4.52 11.71 -0.16
N LEU A 79 3.28 11.18 -0.19
CA LEU A 79 2.33 11.35 0.91
C LEU A 79 2.86 10.78 2.22
N GLY A 80 2.91 11.63 3.25
CA GLY A 80 3.46 11.30 4.57
C GLY A 80 4.96 11.56 4.71
N TYR A 81 5.66 11.99 3.65
CA TYR A 81 7.10 12.29 3.66
C TYR A 81 7.42 13.74 3.29
N VAL A 82 6.42 14.57 3.10
CA VAL A 82 6.51 16.03 2.90
C VAL A 82 5.82 16.73 4.05
N ASP A 83 6.13 18.02 4.23
CA ASP A 83 5.44 18.86 5.20
C ASP A 83 3.95 18.95 4.87
N THR A 84 3.15 19.15 5.90
CA THR A 84 1.73 19.46 5.77
C THR A 84 1.47 20.89 6.22
N LYS A 85 0.23 21.33 6.12
CA LYS A 85 -0.14 22.67 6.59
C LYS A 85 0.19 22.91 8.07
N ASN A 86 0.06 21.88 8.91
CA ASN A 86 0.16 22.01 10.37
C ASN A 86 1.42 21.34 10.95
N TYR A 87 2.12 20.51 10.21
CA TYR A 87 3.26 19.74 10.69
C TYR A 87 4.42 19.75 9.71
N SER A 88 5.64 19.80 10.21
CA SER A 88 6.78 19.32 9.42
C SER A 88 6.65 17.83 9.16
N TYR A 89 7.30 17.29 8.14
CA TYR A 89 7.24 15.84 7.86
C TYR A 89 7.75 15.00 9.04
N ALA A 90 8.72 15.52 9.80
CA ALA A 90 9.25 14.84 10.98
C ALA A 90 8.23 14.84 12.14
N ASP A 91 7.59 15.99 12.41
CA ASP A 91 6.56 16.09 13.44
C ASP A 91 5.33 15.28 13.05
N PHE A 92 4.94 15.30 11.76
CA PHE A 92 3.85 14.47 11.26
C PHE A 92 4.12 12.98 11.49
N ALA A 93 5.34 12.50 11.19
CA ALA A 93 5.72 11.11 11.44
C ALA A 93 5.66 10.76 12.95
N ASN A 94 6.05 11.68 13.82
CA ASN A 94 5.93 11.49 15.27
C ASN A 94 4.47 11.40 15.72
N GLU A 95 3.60 12.29 15.25
CA GLU A 95 2.16 12.25 15.56
C GLU A 95 1.50 10.95 15.07
N VAL A 96 1.85 10.51 13.85
CA VAL A 96 1.39 9.22 13.32
C VAL A 96 1.81 8.07 14.23
N ASN A 97 3.06 8.06 14.71
CA ASN A 97 3.58 6.99 15.58
C ASN A 97 2.96 7.01 16.99
N ILE A 98 2.61 8.19 17.51
CA ILE A 98 1.99 8.33 18.84
C ILE A 98 0.51 7.88 18.82
N HIS A 99 -0.21 8.20 17.76
CA HIS A 99 -1.68 8.04 17.73
C HIS A 99 -2.16 6.85 16.91
N THR A 100 -1.29 6.26 16.09
CA THR A 100 -1.67 5.17 15.17
C THR A 100 -0.62 4.06 15.13
N GLY A 101 -0.97 2.96 14.51
CA GLY A 101 0.01 1.93 14.11
C GLY A 101 0.57 2.15 12.70
N GLY A 102 0.56 3.40 12.22
CA GLY A 102 1.03 3.84 10.91
C GLY A 102 -0.09 4.22 9.96
N ILE A 103 0.22 5.16 9.05
CA ILE A 103 -0.61 5.52 7.91
C ILE A 103 0.19 5.17 6.65
N SER A 104 -0.42 4.53 5.69
CA SER A 104 0.25 4.13 4.44
C SER A 104 -0.64 4.35 3.23
N SER A 105 -0.03 4.72 2.11
CA SER A 105 -0.67 4.84 0.80
C SER A 105 -0.21 3.70 -0.10
N THR A 106 -1.13 3.16 -0.89
CA THR A 106 -0.82 2.15 -1.90
C THR A 106 -1.79 2.24 -3.07
N ILE A 107 -1.49 1.52 -4.15
CA ILE A 107 -2.40 1.39 -5.29
C ILE A 107 -2.81 -0.08 -5.39
N GLY A 108 -4.10 -0.33 -5.20
CA GLY A 108 -4.71 -1.64 -5.36
C GLY A 108 -5.17 -1.85 -6.80
N VAL A 109 -4.79 -2.97 -7.38
CA VAL A 109 -5.31 -3.42 -8.68
C VAL A 109 -6.01 -4.75 -8.45
N TYR A 110 -7.32 -4.77 -8.65
CA TYR A 110 -8.22 -5.86 -8.32
C TYR A 110 -8.77 -6.49 -9.59
N PRO A 111 -8.17 -7.58 -10.10
CA PRO A 111 -8.70 -8.28 -11.26
C PRO A 111 -10.03 -8.95 -10.92
N SER A 112 -10.94 -8.95 -11.88
CA SER A 112 -12.20 -9.69 -11.77
C SER A 112 -11.93 -11.21 -11.83
N VAL A 113 -12.66 -11.96 -10.99
CA VAL A 113 -12.60 -13.43 -11.03
C VAL A 113 -13.38 -13.99 -12.24
N LYS A 114 -14.35 -13.22 -12.74
CA LYS A 114 -15.26 -13.64 -13.82
C LYS A 114 -14.76 -13.28 -15.21
N ASP A 115 -14.02 -12.19 -15.33
CA ASP A 115 -13.49 -11.69 -16.59
C ASP A 115 -12.02 -11.26 -16.40
N LYS A 116 -11.12 -11.92 -17.11
CA LYS A 116 -9.67 -11.66 -17.06
C LYS A 116 -9.29 -10.27 -17.59
N ASP A 117 -10.16 -9.64 -18.39
CA ASP A 117 -9.94 -8.34 -18.99
C ASP A 117 -10.56 -7.19 -18.16
N ASP A 118 -11.36 -7.53 -17.14
CA ASP A 118 -11.97 -6.59 -16.21
C ASP A 118 -11.17 -6.49 -14.90
N TYR A 119 -10.95 -5.26 -14.43
CA TYR A 119 -10.26 -4.97 -13.19
C TYR A 119 -10.64 -3.60 -12.64
N GLN A 120 -10.50 -3.43 -11.34
CA GLN A 120 -10.66 -2.14 -10.65
C GLN A 120 -9.31 -1.65 -10.16
N VAL A 121 -9.13 -0.34 -10.16
CA VAL A 121 -7.95 0.33 -9.62
C VAL A 121 -8.37 1.32 -8.56
N LYS A 122 -7.68 1.28 -7.42
CA LYS A 122 -7.99 2.14 -6.26
C LYS A 122 -6.70 2.70 -5.68
N PHE A 123 -6.70 4.00 -5.42
CA PHE A 123 -5.72 4.59 -4.51
C PHE A 123 -6.21 4.33 -3.08
N GLU A 124 -5.38 3.73 -2.27
CA GLU A 124 -5.76 3.27 -0.94
C GLU A 124 -4.96 3.98 0.12
N VAL A 125 -5.63 4.49 1.13
CA VAL A 125 -5.00 5.00 2.34
C VAL A 125 -5.47 4.17 3.51
N ARG A 126 -4.52 3.59 4.23
CA ARG A 126 -4.77 2.64 5.31
C ARG A 126 -4.17 3.12 6.60
N THR A 127 -4.89 2.89 7.69
CA THR A 127 -4.36 3.06 9.04
C THR A 127 -4.92 1.98 9.96
N LYS A 128 -4.23 1.78 11.08
CA LYS A 128 -4.74 1.03 12.23
C LYS A 128 -4.53 1.86 13.48
N ALA A 129 -5.47 1.85 14.39
CA ALA A 129 -5.40 2.60 15.64
C ALA A 129 -6.19 1.90 16.73
N LEU A 130 -5.96 2.24 17.99
CA LEU A 130 -6.86 1.88 19.06
C LEU A 130 -8.22 2.59 18.85
N TYR A 131 -9.30 2.02 19.36
CA TYR A 131 -10.65 2.58 19.17
C TYR A 131 -10.79 4.01 19.68
N ASP A 132 -10.18 4.32 20.81
CA ASP A 132 -10.16 5.66 21.41
C ASP A 132 -9.29 6.66 20.62
N LYS A 133 -8.41 6.17 19.74
CA LYS A 133 -7.52 6.97 18.89
C LYS A 133 -8.01 7.15 17.45
N LEU A 134 -9.19 6.66 17.14
CA LEU A 134 -9.77 6.80 15.80
C LEU A 134 -9.95 8.26 15.35
N PRO A 135 -10.39 9.19 16.21
CA PRO A 135 -10.55 10.61 15.81
C PRO A 135 -9.21 11.25 15.40
N GLU A 136 -8.15 10.98 16.15
CA GLU A 136 -6.80 11.46 15.84
C GLU A 136 -6.28 10.83 14.56
N ALA A 137 -6.44 9.52 14.40
CA ALA A 137 -6.05 8.80 13.17
C ALA A 137 -6.76 9.36 11.93
N ALA A 138 -8.06 9.63 12.02
CA ALA A 138 -8.83 10.24 10.93
C ALA A 138 -8.37 11.66 10.61
N THR A 139 -8.01 12.44 11.64
CA THR A 139 -7.47 13.79 11.48
C THR A 139 -6.12 13.77 10.76
N LEU A 140 -5.21 12.86 11.16
CA LEU A 140 -3.90 12.71 10.53
C LEU A 140 -4.03 12.20 9.09
N MET A 141 -4.95 11.27 8.81
CA MET A 141 -5.23 10.85 7.42
C MET A 141 -5.72 12.01 6.56
N LYS A 142 -6.62 12.84 7.10
CA LYS A 142 -7.10 14.05 6.42
C LYS A 142 -5.97 15.05 6.18
N GLU A 143 -5.12 15.28 7.18
CA GLU A 143 -3.96 16.16 7.06
C GLU A 143 -3.05 15.71 5.92
N MET A 144 -2.67 14.44 5.91
CA MET A 144 -1.83 13.86 4.87
C MET A 144 -2.44 13.98 3.47
N LEU A 145 -3.75 13.73 3.34
CA LEU A 145 -4.40 13.67 2.02
C LEU A 145 -4.69 15.05 1.42
N PHE A 146 -4.99 16.04 2.26
CA PHE A 146 -5.53 17.31 1.76
C PHE A 146 -4.66 18.53 2.04
N THR A 147 -3.57 18.37 2.79
CA THR A 147 -2.74 19.51 3.18
C THR A 147 -1.24 19.25 3.03
N SER A 148 -0.84 18.12 2.43
CA SER A 148 0.55 17.85 2.08
C SER A 148 1.08 18.91 1.13
N ASN A 149 2.25 19.47 1.46
CA ASN A 149 2.94 20.44 0.61
C ASN A 149 3.76 19.71 -0.46
N ILE A 150 3.15 19.54 -1.63
CA ILE A 150 3.79 18.90 -2.78
C ILE A 150 4.61 19.87 -3.63
N ASP A 151 4.66 21.16 -3.26
CA ASP A 151 5.41 22.20 -4.00
C ASP A 151 6.87 22.36 -3.52
N ASP A 152 7.30 21.61 -2.51
CA ASP A 152 8.69 21.61 -2.04
C ASP A 152 9.59 20.84 -3.01
N GLU A 153 10.14 21.54 -3.98
CA GLU A 153 11.00 21.02 -5.05
C GLU A 153 12.18 20.21 -4.52
N LYS A 154 12.86 20.74 -3.50
CA LYS A 154 14.01 20.08 -2.90
C LYS A 154 13.61 18.74 -2.27
N ARG A 155 12.53 18.75 -1.51
CA ARG A 155 12.04 17.56 -0.85
C ARG A 155 11.52 16.52 -1.83
N LEU A 156 10.81 16.93 -2.87
CA LEU A 156 10.36 16.06 -3.95
C LEU A 156 11.54 15.39 -4.65
N TYR A 157 12.58 16.16 -5.00
CA TYR A 157 13.77 15.59 -5.62
C TYR A 157 14.47 14.55 -4.74
N GLU A 158 14.62 14.84 -3.44
CA GLU A 158 15.18 13.89 -2.47
C GLU A 158 14.39 12.58 -2.43
N ILE A 159 13.05 12.65 -2.39
CA ILE A 159 12.16 11.48 -2.37
C ILE A 159 12.28 10.69 -3.68
N ILE A 160 12.30 11.35 -4.83
CA ILE A 160 12.42 10.69 -6.15
C ILE A 160 13.77 9.98 -6.26
N ALA A 161 14.87 10.62 -5.87
CA ALA A 161 16.20 10.03 -5.89
C ALA A 161 16.30 8.81 -4.96
N GLU A 162 15.73 8.90 -3.75
CA GLU A 162 15.66 7.76 -2.82
C GLU A 162 14.82 6.62 -3.38
N LEU A 163 13.66 6.93 -3.94
CA LEU A 163 12.75 5.95 -4.54
C LEU A 163 13.41 5.22 -5.71
N LYS A 164 14.09 5.93 -6.60
CA LYS A 164 14.89 5.36 -7.69
C LYS A 164 15.96 4.40 -7.15
N SER A 165 16.74 4.83 -6.17
CA SER A 165 17.80 4.01 -5.57
C SER A 165 17.23 2.73 -4.95
N ARG A 166 16.11 2.83 -4.24
CA ARG A 166 15.40 1.72 -3.61
C ARG A 166 14.87 0.72 -4.64
N LEU A 167 14.29 1.20 -5.73
CA LEU A 167 13.82 0.35 -6.83
C LEU A 167 14.99 -0.34 -7.55
N GLN A 168 16.10 0.34 -7.77
CA GLN A 168 17.29 -0.25 -8.39
C GLN A 168 17.83 -1.44 -7.57
N VAL A 169 17.89 -1.29 -6.25
CA VAL A 169 18.26 -2.39 -5.34
C VAL A 169 17.23 -3.53 -5.42
N SER A 170 15.93 -3.20 -5.43
CA SER A 170 14.86 -4.19 -5.54
C SER A 170 14.92 -4.97 -6.86
N ILE A 171 15.16 -4.30 -7.98
CA ILE A 171 15.33 -4.94 -9.30
C ILE A 171 16.51 -5.91 -9.28
N SER A 172 17.62 -5.51 -8.67
CA SER A 172 18.82 -6.35 -8.58
C SER A 172 18.63 -7.57 -7.66
N SER A 173 17.95 -7.38 -6.52
CA SER A 173 17.76 -8.45 -5.52
C SER A 173 16.59 -9.40 -5.84
N ALA A 174 15.58 -8.93 -6.54
CA ALA A 174 14.34 -9.66 -6.86
C ALA A 174 14.03 -9.67 -8.37
N GLY A 175 15.06 -9.76 -9.22
CA GLY A 175 14.94 -9.70 -10.67
C GLY A 175 13.95 -10.71 -11.26
N HIS A 176 13.83 -11.89 -10.65
CA HIS A 176 12.83 -12.90 -11.04
C HIS A 176 11.40 -12.40 -10.88
N SER A 177 11.10 -11.66 -9.82
CA SER A 177 9.75 -11.07 -9.57
C SER A 177 9.44 -9.97 -10.57
N VAL A 178 10.42 -9.12 -10.87
CA VAL A 178 10.27 -8.05 -11.87
C VAL A 178 10.07 -8.66 -13.27
N ALA A 179 10.86 -9.64 -13.65
CA ALA A 179 10.72 -10.34 -14.93
C ALA A 179 9.35 -11.04 -15.05
N SER A 180 8.89 -11.68 -13.98
CA SER A 180 7.56 -12.32 -13.94
C SER A 180 6.43 -11.30 -14.10
N THR A 181 6.50 -10.17 -13.40
CA THR A 181 5.52 -9.09 -13.54
C THR A 181 5.48 -8.57 -14.97
N ARG A 182 6.64 -8.30 -15.57
CA ARG A 182 6.76 -7.85 -16.96
C ARG A 182 6.20 -8.89 -17.94
N ALA A 183 6.49 -10.16 -17.75
CA ALA A 183 5.96 -11.24 -18.60
C ALA A 183 4.43 -11.33 -18.52
N MET A 184 3.84 -11.09 -17.35
CA MET A 184 2.39 -11.11 -17.17
C MET A 184 1.67 -9.97 -17.89
N THR A 185 2.34 -8.87 -18.25
CA THR A 185 1.72 -7.75 -19.00
C THR A 185 1.18 -8.18 -20.37
N TYR A 186 1.75 -9.22 -20.97
CA TYR A 186 1.28 -9.76 -22.26
C TYR A 186 -0.05 -10.51 -22.16
N PHE A 187 -0.50 -10.87 -20.96
CA PHE A 187 -1.68 -11.71 -20.75
C PHE A 187 -2.77 -11.03 -19.93
N SER A 188 -2.44 -9.96 -19.19
CA SER A 188 -3.33 -9.35 -18.22
C SER A 188 -3.19 -7.83 -18.21
N LYS A 189 -4.31 -7.15 -18.46
CA LYS A 189 -4.39 -5.68 -18.35
C LYS A 189 -4.10 -5.20 -16.92
N ALA A 190 -4.56 -5.94 -15.92
CA ALA A 190 -4.28 -5.65 -14.52
C ALA A 190 -2.77 -5.74 -14.20
N ALA A 191 -2.06 -6.72 -14.81
CA ALA A 191 -0.62 -6.82 -14.67
C ALA A 191 0.11 -5.68 -15.40
N ALA A 192 -0.38 -5.27 -16.57
CA ALA A 192 0.16 -4.12 -17.29
C ALA A 192 0.02 -2.84 -16.47
N TYR A 193 -1.14 -2.62 -15.83
CA TYR A 193 -1.33 -1.49 -14.94
C TYR A 193 -0.37 -1.52 -13.75
N LYS A 194 -0.19 -2.68 -13.11
CA LYS A 194 0.78 -2.86 -12.00
C LYS A 194 2.21 -2.57 -12.42
N ASP A 195 2.61 -3.03 -13.61
CA ASP A 195 3.93 -2.78 -14.16
C ASP A 195 4.17 -1.29 -14.39
N THR A 196 3.16 -0.58 -14.92
CA THR A 196 3.23 0.88 -15.14
C THR A 196 3.39 1.66 -13.85
N ILE A 197 2.79 1.22 -12.73
CA ILE A 197 2.93 1.88 -11.43
C ILE A 197 4.35 1.71 -10.85
N THR A 198 5.05 0.63 -11.19
CA THR A 198 6.41 0.33 -10.68
C THR A 198 7.55 0.82 -11.59
N PHE A 199 7.47 1.83 -12.22
CA PHE A 199 8.05 2.60 -13.30
C PHE A 199 9.46 3.14 -13.05
N TYR A 200 10.42 2.29 -12.95
CA TYR A 200 11.83 2.68 -12.79
C TYR A 200 12.32 3.63 -13.89
N GLU A 201 11.88 3.41 -15.13
CA GLU A 201 12.24 4.25 -16.27
C GLU A 201 11.72 5.69 -16.12
N THR A 202 10.47 5.86 -15.65
CA THR A 202 9.90 7.18 -15.35
C THR A 202 10.64 7.89 -14.23
N LEU A 203 11.07 7.17 -13.18
CA LEU A 203 11.89 7.78 -12.12
C LEU A 203 13.25 8.22 -12.60
N CYS A 204 13.86 7.48 -13.53
CA CYS A 204 15.10 7.90 -14.16
C CYS A 204 14.92 9.18 -14.98
N ASP A 205 13.82 9.28 -15.74
CA ASP A 205 13.48 10.47 -16.50
C ASP A 205 13.16 11.65 -15.59
N LEU A 206 12.36 11.44 -14.55
CA LEU A 206 12.01 12.46 -13.56
C LEU A 206 13.23 13.02 -12.82
N GLU A 207 14.17 12.15 -12.42
CA GLU A 207 15.38 12.61 -11.74
C GLU A 207 16.29 13.39 -12.71
N ALA A 208 16.45 12.89 -13.94
CA ALA A 208 17.34 13.52 -14.94
C ALA A 208 16.81 14.85 -15.45
N HIS A 209 15.49 15.03 -15.50
CA HIS A 209 14.81 16.20 -16.06
C HIS A 209 13.85 16.85 -15.03
N PHE A 210 14.24 16.87 -13.77
CA PHE A 210 13.35 17.28 -12.67
C PHE A 210 12.80 18.69 -12.88
N ASP A 211 13.64 19.63 -13.24
CA ASP A 211 13.24 21.03 -13.45
C ASP A 211 12.22 21.21 -14.60
N GLU A 212 12.30 20.34 -15.62
CA GLU A 212 11.39 20.36 -16.77
C GLU A 212 10.07 19.61 -16.51
N ARG A 213 10.12 18.58 -15.64
CA ARG A 213 9.00 17.68 -15.38
C ARG A 213 8.21 18.01 -14.11
N ARG A 214 8.69 18.91 -13.29
CA ARG A 214 8.06 19.23 -11.99
C ARG A 214 6.64 19.76 -12.12
N GLU A 215 6.34 20.51 -13.21
CA GLU A 215 4.99 21.02 -13.48
C GLU A 215 3.97 19.89 -13.68
N ALA A 216 4.41 18.74 -14.12
CA ALA A 216 3.57 17.53 -14.24
C ALA A 216 3.37 16.80 -12.91
N LEU A 217 4.13 17.15 -11.85
CA LEU A 217 4.02 16.57 -10.50
C LEU A 217 3.06 17.38 -9.60
N ALA A 218 2.83 18.64 -9.92
CA ALA A 218 1.93 19.55 -9.20
C ALA A 218 0.48 19.42 -9.70
#